data_8138fabc3288fd9b0fbd3940dad7c54d
#
_entry.id   8138fabc3288fd9b0fbd3940dad7c54d
#
_cell.length_a   1.000
_cell.length_b   1.000
_cell.length_c   1.000
_cell.angle_alpha   90.00
_cell.angle_beta   90.00
_cell.angle_gamma   90.00
#
_symmetry.space_group_name_H-M   'P 1'
#
loop_
_entity.id
_entity.type
_entity.pdbx_description
1 polymer ?
#
loop_
_entity_poly.entity_id
_entity_poly.type
_entity_poly.pdbx_seq_one_letter_code
_entity_poly.pdbx_strand_id
1 'polypeptide(L)'
;MYWRKTVEEADLRFEELKGEWTDQYVQVNPEREELRRFQGIVGRVVTVNCGLKALVDFQDGGWYDIAASEQYLRKLDPAEAKAKYDPKANSAQPYPEKQG
;
A
#
# COMPACT_ATOMS: atom_id res chain seq x y z
N MET A 1 -11.60 30.86 12.43
CA MET A 1 -10.54 30.01 12.55
C MET A 1 -10.41 29.07 11.44
N TYR A 2 -9.94 29.61 10.40
CA TYR A 2 -9.73 28.82 9.24
C TYR A 2 -8.78 27.68 9.45
N TRP A 3 -7.65 27.97 10.11
CA TRP A 3 -6.65 26.95 10.25
C TRP A 3 -7.16 25.80 11.11
N ARG A 4 -8.00 26.10 12.08
CA ARG A 4 -8.52 25.05 12.92
C ARG A 4 -9.46 24.14 12.12
N LYS A 5 -10.27 24.75 11.27
CA LYS A 5 -11.17 23.97 10.45
C LYS A 5 -10.38 23.12 9.47
N THR A 6 -9.31 23.69 8.95
CA THR A 6 -8.47 22.95 8.02
C THR A 6 -7.80 21.76 8.71
N VAL A 7 -7.38 21.96 9.95
CA VAL A 7 -6.77 20.86 10.70
C VAL A 7 -7.79 19.75 10.92
N GLU A 8 -9.02 20.11 11.25
CA GLU A 8 -10.05 19.11 11.46
C GLU A 8 -10.34 18.36 10.17
N GLU A 9 -10.35 19.05 9.05
CA GLU A 9 -10.59 18.41 7.78
C GLU A 9 -9.45 17.45 7.44
N ALA A 10 -8.23 17.85 7.74
CA ALA A 10 -7.08 17.00 7.47
C ALA A 10 -7.14 15.74 8.34
N ASP A 11 -7.55 15.89 9.59
CA ASP A 11 -7.67 14.75 10.49
C ASP A 11 -8.74 13.79 9.99
N LEU A 12 -9.88 14.32 9.54
CA LEU A 12 -10.94 13.48 9.04
C LEU A 12 -10.48 12.76 7.77
N ARG A 13 -9.76 13.46 6.91
CA ARG A 13 -9.29 12.85 5.68
C ARG A 13 -8.33 11.72 5.99
N PHE A 14 -7.44 11.93 6.94
CA PHE A 14 -6.49 10.90 7.34
C PHE A 14 -7.23 9.68 7.88
N GLU A 15 -8.22 9.90 8.76
CA GLU A 15 -8.97 8.80 9.33
C GLU A 15 -9.75 8.04 8.26
N GLU A 16 -10.32 8.77 7.31
CA GLU A 16 -11.06 8.13 6.24
C GLU A 16 -10.15 7.24 5.41
N LEU A 17 -8.99 7.75 5.02
CA LEU A 17 -8.09 6.98 4.21
C LEU A 17 -7.54 5.79 4.99
N LYS A 18 -7.28 6.00 6.27
CA LYS A 18 -6.79 4.92 7.09
C LYS A 18 -7.81 3.80 7.17
N GLY A 19 -9.09 4.16 7.35
CA GLY A 19 -10.14 3.16 7.41
C GLY A 19 -10.38 2.48 6.07
N GLU A 20 -10.22 3.23 4.99
CA GLU A 20 -10.49 2.70 3.68
C GLU A 20 -9.40 1.76 3.18
N TRP A 21 -8.15 2.08 3.48
CA TRP A 21 -7.02 1.37 2.86
C TRP A 21 -6.32 0.36 3.76
N THR A 22 -6.44 0.51 5.09
CA THR A 22 -5.73 -0.40 5.99
C THR A 22 -6.18 -1.84 5.78
N ASP A 23 -5.23 -2.72 5.69
CA ASP A 23 -5.43 -4.17 5.50
C ASP A 23 -5.98 -4.55 4.12
N GLN A 24 -6.06 -3.60 3.20
CA GLN A 24 -6.46 -3.93 1.84
C GLN A 24 -5.29 -4.58 1.11
N TYR A 25 -5.60 -5.54 0.26
CA TYR A 25 -4.60 -6.11 -0.64
C TYR A 25 -4.60 -5.26 -1.90
N VAL A 26 -3.44 -4.94 -2.40
CA VAL A 26 -3.30 -4.00 -3.51
C VAL A 26 -2.23 -4.44 -4.49
N GLN A 27 -2.33 -3.90 -5.70
CA GLN A 27 -1.27 -3.95 -6.67
C GLN A 27 -1.03 -2.53 -7.14
N VAL A 28 0.21 -2.21 -7.48
CA VAL A 28 0.51 -0.87 -7.94
C VAL A 28 -0.03 -0.67 -9.34
N ASN A 29 -0.31 0.57 -9.67
CA ASN A 29 -0.71 0.95 -11.01
C ASN A 29 0.55 0.98 -11.87
N PRO A 30 0.69 0.08 -12.83
CA PRO A 30 1.93 0.01 -13.62
C PRO A 30 2.13 1.19 -14.56
N GLU A 31 1.10 2.01 -14.71
CA GLU A 31 1.27 3.23 -15.51
C GLU A 31 2.12 4.25 -14.76
N ARG A 32 2.27 4.07 -13.46
CA ARG A 32 3.16 4.93 -12.68
C ARG A 32 4.56 4.34 -12.79
N GLU A 33 5.39 5.01 -13.55
CA GLU A 33 6.71 4.50 -13.86
C GLU A 33 7.52 4.19 -12.61
N GLU A 34 7.40 5.02 -11.60
CA GLU A 34 8.16 4.84 -10.38
C GLU A 34 7.72 3.61 -9.58
N LEU A 35 6.58 3.03 -9.91
CA LEU A 35 6.08 1.88 -9.19
C LEU A 35 6.20 0.58 -9.97
N ARG A 36 6.77 0.66 -11.17
CA ARG A 36 6.80 -0.53 -12.03
C ARG A 36 7.57 -1.69 -11.45
N ARG A 37 8.53 -1.40 -10.58
CA ARG A 37 9.29 -2.49 -9.98
C ARG A 37 8.43 -3.39 -9.12
N PHE A 38 7.26 -2.92 -8.71
CA PHE A 38 6.33 -3.72 -7.91
C PHE A 38 5.21 -4.32 -8.75
N GLN A 39 5.28 -4.14 -10.06
CA GLN A 39 4.19 -4.55 -10.93
C GLN A 39 3.91 -6.04 -10.79
N GLY A 40 2.64 -6.37 -10.60
CA GLY A 40 2.25 -7.77 -10.50
C GLY A 40 2.39 -8.40 -9.13
N ILE A 41 2.99 -7.69 -8.19
CA ILE A 41 3.20 -8.23 -6.85
C ILE A 41 2.07 -7.77 -5.96
N VAL A 42 1.46 -8.70 -5.24
CA VAL A 42 0.40 -8.34 -4.30
C VAL A 42 1.02 -7.83 -3.03
N GLY A 43 0.57 -6.66 -2.60
CA GLY A 43 0.99 -6.11 -1.33
C GLY A 43 -0.20 -5.97 -0.40
N ARG A 44 0.06 -5.69 0.85
CA ARG A 44 -0.98 -5.42 1.83
C ARG A 44 -0.70 -4.08 2.47
N VAL A 45 -1.72 -3.27 2.59
CA VAL A 45 -1.57 -1.98 3.24
C VAL A 45 -1.55 -2.21 4.74
N VAL A 46 -0.44 -1.88 5.36
CA VAL A 46 -0.29 -2.06 6.81
C VAL A 46 -1.05 -0.95 7.53
N THR A 47 -0.90 0.26 7.06
CA THR A 47 -1.63 1.39 7.63
C THR A 47 -1.46 2.57 6.66
N VAL A 48 -2.09 3.69 6.99
CA VAL A 48 -1.91 4.93 6.24
C VAL A 48 -1.25 5.92 7.18
N ASN A 49 -0.20 6.58 6.74
CA ASN A 49 0.51 7.52 7.61
C ASN A 49 -0.10 8.92 7.51
N CYS A 50 0.37 9.82 8.34
CA CYS A 50 -0.21 11.15 8.40
C CYS A 50 0.07 11.97 7.14
N GLY A 51 0.93 11.51 6.27
CA GLY A 51 1.15 12.13 4.98
C GLY A 51 0.18 11.60 3.93
N LEU A 52 -0.83 10.85 4.36
CA LEU A 52 -1.85 10.28 3.50
C LEU A 52 -1.28 9.28 2.50
N LYS A 53 -0.23 8.59 2.91
CA LYS A 53 0.35 7.55 2.09
C LYS A 53 0.15 6.20 2.73
N ALA A 54 -0.17 5.22 1.93
CA ALA A 54 -0.32 3.86 2.40
C ALA A 54 1.05 3.24 2.55
N LEU A 55 1.27 2.60 3.67
CA LEU A 55 2.50 1.84 3.87
C LEU A 55 2.21 0.43 3.40
N VAL A 56 2.83 0.03 2.32
CA VAL A 56 2.51 -1.22 1.65
C VAL A 56 3.63 -2.22 1.88
N ASP A 57 3.24 -3.40 2.32
CA ASP A 57 4.16 -4.51 2.55
C ASP A 57 4.05 -5.47 1.39
N PHE A 58 5.09 -5.52 0.56
CA PHE A 58 5.17 -6.48 -0.54
C PHE A 58 5.94 -7.73 -0.11
N GLN A 59 6.20 -7.82 1.18
CA GLN A 59 6.90 -8.97 1.77
C GLN A 59 8.32 -9.08 1.26
N ASP A 60 8.91 -7.94 1.01
CA ASP A 60 10.29 -7.94 0.56
C ASP A 60 11.22 -7.33 1.61
N GLY A 61 10.80 -7.32 2.84
CA GLY A 61 11.67 -6.90 3.92
C GLY A 61 11.49 -5.45 4.35
N GLY A 62 10.68 -4.70 3.63
CA GLY A 62 10.44 -3.31 3.99
C GLY A 62 9.05 -2.91 3.63
N TRP A 63 8.66 -1.73 4.06
CA TRP A 63 7.37 -1.16 3.71
C TRP A 63 7.64 0.07 2.86
N TYR A 64 6.78 0.31 1.90
CA TYR A 64 6.94 1.43 0.98
C TYR A 64 5.75 2.35 1.09
N ASP A 65 5.99 3.66 1.16
CA ASP A 65 4.90 4.61 1.26
C ASP A 65 4.47 5.04 -0.14
N ILE A 66 3.25 4.70 -0.48
CA ILE A 66 2.69 4.98 -1.80
C ILE A 66 1.39 5.73 -1.57
N ALA A 67 1.12 6.74 -2.37
CA ALA A 67 -0.09 7.53 -2.18
C ALA A 67 -1.31 6.64 -2.06
N ALA A 68 -2.13 6.89 -1.06
CA ALA A 68 -3.34 6.10 -0.83
C ALA A 68 -4.43 6.59 -1.78
N SER A 69 -4.32 6.18 -3.02
CA SER A 69 -5.16 6.67 -4.08
C SER A 69 -5.26 5.60 -5.17
N GLU A 70 -6.41 5.53 -5.79
CA GLU A 70 -6.61 4.56 -6.85
C GLU A 70 -5.80 4.87 -8.09
N GLN A 71 -5.22 6.05 -8.15
CA GLN A 71 -4.32 6.38 -9.24
C GLN A 71 -2.98 5.68 -9.06
N TYR A 72 -2.65 5.28 -7.84
CA TYR A 72 -1.38 4.64 -7.55
C TYR A 72 -1.53 3.17 -7.16
N LEU A 73 -2.62 2.82 -6.49
CA LEU A 73 -2.83 1.47 -5.98
C LEU A 73 -4.21 0.99 -6.36
N ARG A 74 -4.31 -0.26 -6.75
CA ARG A 74 -5.59 -0.87 -7.08
C ARG A 74 -5.92 -1.91 -6.03
N LYS A 75 -7.10 -1.78 -5.43
CA LYS A 75 -7.54 -2.75 -4.44
C LYS A 75 -7.91 -4.04 -5.13
N LEU A 76 -7.59 -5.14 -4.49
CA LEU A 76 -7.85 -6.46 -5.04
C LEU A 76 -8.91 -7.17 -4.23
N ASP A 77 -9.52 -8.17 -4.83
CA ASP A 77 -10.48 -9.02 -4.13
C ASP A 77 -9.72 -9.74 -3.00
N PRO A 78 -10.17 -9.62 -1.76
CA PRO A 78 -9.43 -10.19 -0.63
C PRO A 78 -9.20 -11.69 -0.71
N ALA A 79 -10.19 -12.41 -1.18
CA ALA A 79 -10.07 -13.87 -1.20
C ALA A 79 -8.99 -14.30 -2.18
N GLU A 80 -8.98 -13.72 -3.36
CA GLU A 80 -7.98 -14.07 -4.36
C GLU A 80 -6.61 -13.52 -4.00
N ALA A 81 -6.60 -12.31 -3.50
CA ALA A 81 -5.34 -11.66 -3.19
C ALA A 81 -4.62 -12.32 -2.03
N LYS A 82 -5.37 -12.78 -1.05
CA LYS A 82 -4.76 -13.39 0.11
C LYS A 82 -3.96 -14.62 -0.28
N ALA A 83 -4.46 -15.38 -1.23
CA ALA A 83 -3.74 -16.55 -1.68
C ALA A 83 -2.41 -16.17 -2.33
N LYS A 84 -2.41 -15.06 -3.07
CA LYS A 84 -1.19 -14.61 -3.71
C LYS A 84 -0.27 -13.90 -2.76
N TYR A 85 -0.81 -13.33 -1.69
CA TYR A 85 -0.01 -12.65 -0.71
C TYR A 85 0.57 -13.64 0.28
N ASP A 86 0.27 -14.90 0.14
CA ASP A 86 0.83 -15.92 1.02
C ASP A 86 2.32 -15.67 1.15
N PRO A 87 2.83 -15.64 2.36
CA PRO A 87 4.24 -15.35 2.59
C PRO A 87 5.16 -16.19 1.76
N LYS A 88 4.78 -17.42 1.53
CA LYS A 88 5.61 -18.27 0.77
C LYS A 88 5.70 -17.84 -0.67
N ALA A 89 4.58 -17.46 -1.23
CA ALA A 89 4.55 -17.07 -2.61
C ALA A 89 5.36 -15.81 -2.86
N ASN A 90 5.23 -14.84 -1.97
CA ASN A 90 5.98 -13.61 -2.16
C ASN A 90 7.42 -13.72 -1.73
N SER A 91 7.67 -14.49 -0.71
CA SER A 91 9.06 -14.58 -0.23
C SER A 91 9.91 -15.39 -1.16
N ALA A 92 9.31 -16.06 -2.08
CA ALA A 92 10.09 -16.74 -3.07
C ALA A 92 10.60 -15.77 -4.11
N GLN A 93 10.23 -14.51 -3.99
CA GLN A 93 10.70 -13.53 -4.91
C GLN A 93 12.12 -13.27 -4.64
N PRO A 94 12.67 -12.49 -5.37
CA PRO A 94 14.06 -12.32 -5.43
C PRO A 94 14.73 -11.73 -4.31
N TYR A 95 14.23 -11.84 -3.21
CA TYR A 95 14.93 -11.48 -2.12
C TYR A 95 16.14 -12.25 -1.95
N PRO A 96 16.36 -13.24 -2.62
CA PRO A 96 17.59 -13.99 -2.53
C PRO A 96 18.76 -13.10 -2.65
N GLU A 97 18.64 -12.10 -3.38
CA GLU A 97 19.75 -11.27 -3.51
C GLU A 97 20.06 -10.56 -2.30
N LYS A 98 19.14 -10.42 -1.45
CA LYS A 98 19.46 -9.78 -0.26
C LYS A 98 20.34 -10.57 0.54
N GLN A 99 20.29 -11.80 0.41
CA GLN A 99 21.10 -12.61 1.21
C GLN A 99 22.41 -12.74 0.64
N GLY A 100 22.46 -12.59 -0.59
CA GLY A 100 23.71 -12.81 -1.29
C GLY A 100 24.60 -11.70 -1.15
#